data_b48fd1ee658a3e56bcf37242cd02d61b
#
_entry.id   b48fd1ee658a3e56bcf37242cd02d61b
#
_cell.length_a   1.000
_cell.length_b   1.000
_cell.length_c   1.000
_cell.angle_alpha   90.00
_cell.angle_beta   90.00
_cell.angle_gamma   90.00
#
_symmetry.space_group_name_H-M   'P 1'
#
loop_
_entity.id
_entity.type
_entity.pdbx_description
1 polymer ?
#
loop_
_entity_poly.entity_id
_entity_poly.type
_entity_poly.pdbx_seq_one_letter_code
_entity_poly.pdbx_strand_id
1 'polypeptide(L)'
;DAIIATGRSDYPNQVNNVLGFPYIFRGALDVRARDITQNMKMAATRSLAALAKEPVPDYISTAYDGATMEYGPEYIIPKPFDRRVLIWEASAVAQAAVEEGVASLTAEEFSLQAYREDLEARLGMTYSIMRSIINQVRRRNKRIVFPEGDNEKVIRAAAQLVEQKICKPILLGPVDRIARMMEEMHFDFEYECYDPRSDERRKGCLLYTSDAADDKCS
;
A
#
# COMPACT_ATOMS: atom_id res chain seq x y z
N ASP A 1 15.24 -23.61 -15.59
CA ASP A 1 14.13 -22.85 -15.07
C ASP A 1 14.67 -21.50 -14.60
N ALA A 2 14.02 -20.40 -15.01
CA ALA A 2 14.44 -19.06 -14.65
C ALA A 2 13.52 -18.50 -13.55
N ILE A 3 14.10 -17.83 -12.54
CA ILE A 3 13.35 -17.03 -11.58
C ILE A 3 13.14 -15.65 -12.19
N ILE A 4 11.89 -15.21 -12.28
CA ILE A 4 11.53 -13.94 -12.90
C ILE A 4 11.09 -12.95 -11.81
N ALA A 5 11.60 -11.72 -11.89
CA ALA A 5 11.15 -10.58 -11.10
C ALA A 5 10.85 -9.40 -12.05
N THR A 6 9.74 -8.71 -11.85
CA THR A 6 9.27 -7.65 -12.73
C THR A 6 8.51 -6.58 -11.95
N GLY A 7 8.38 -5.37 -12.50
CA GLY A 7 7.57 -4.30 -11.91
C GLY A 7 6.05 -4.53 -11.97
N ARG A 8 5.58 -5.54 -12.70
CA ARG A 8 4.16 -5.85 -12.83
C ARG A 8 3.61 -6.49 -11.55
N SER A 9 2.42 -6.07 -11.13
CA SER A 9 1.75 -6.57 -9.92
C SER A 9 1.04 -7.91 -10.11
N ASP A 10 0.83 -8.33 -11.36
CA ASP A 10 0.18 -9.59 -11.73
C ASP A 10 1.16 -10.77 -11.86
N TYR A 11 2.45 -10.53 -11.59
CA TYR A 11 3.49 -11.56 -11.54
C TYR A 11 4.01 -11.76 -10.11
N PRO A 12 4.49 -12.96 -9.77
CA PRO A 12 5.25 -13.16 -8.54
C PRO A 12 6.54 -12.31 -8.56
N ASN A 13 7.13 -12.08 -7.40
CA ASN A 13 8.37 -11.29 -7.25
C ASN A 13 8.27 -9.88 -7.85
N GLN A 14 7.22 -9.14 -7.48
CA GLN A 14 7.07 -7.76 -7.92
C GLN A 14 8.20 -6.89 -7.39
N VAL A 15 8.95 -6.27 -8.30
CA VAL A 15 9.91 -5.21 -7.98
C VAL A 15 9.15 -3.90 -7.87
N ASN A 16 8.92 -3.44 -6.64
CA ASN A 16 8.14 -2.23 -6.37
C ASN A 16 8.98 -1.21 -5.62
N ASN A 17 9.00 0.05 -6.10
CA ASN A 17 9.76 1.13 -5.48
C ASN A 17 9.38 1.36 -4.01
N VAL A 18 8.16 1.02 -3.58
CA VAL A 18 7.71 1.14 -2.19
C VAL A 18 8.52 0.27 -1.22
N LEU A 19 9.20 -0.76 -1.71
CA LEU A 19 10.07 -1.59 -0.89
C LEU A 19 11.41 -0.90 -0.56
N GLY A 20 11.86 0.07 -1.36
CA GLY A 20 13.07 0.83 -1.10
C GLY A 20 12.76 2.24 -0.57
N PHE A 21 11.86 2.93 -1.22
CA PHE A 21 11.33 4.21 -0.78
C PHE A 21 9.94 3.99 -0.13
N PRO A 22 9.69 4.39 1.11
CA PRO A 22 10.38 5.43 1.90
C PRO A 22 11.44 4.93 2.91
N TYR A 23 11.71 3.66 3.02
CA TYR A 23 12.42 3.07 4.16
C TYR A 23 13.92 3.35 4.16
N ILE A 24 14.58 3.43 3.00
CA ILE A 24 15.98 3.92 2.88
C ILE A 24 16.08 5.32 3.46
N PHE A 25 15.15 6.22 3.08
CA PHE A 25 15.14 7.59 3.60
C PHE A 25 14.84 7.64 5.09
N ARG A 26 13.96 6.76 5.57
CA ARG A 26 13.67 6.66 7.01
C ARG A 26 14.93 6.36 7.80
N GLY A 27 15.68 5.32 7.41
CA GLY A 27 16.92 4.96 8.08
C GLY A 27 17.98 6.06 8.00
N ALA A 28 18.16 6.66 6.81
CA ALA A 28 19.14 7.72 6.60
C ALA A 28 18.82 8.99 7.40
N LEU A 29 17.56 9.43 7.39
CA LEU A 29 17.14 10.67 8.08
C LEU A 29 17.14 10.54 9.60
N ASP A 30 16.77 9.39 10.14
CA ASP A 30 16.73 9.19 11.59
C ASP A 30 18.12 9.26 12.23
N VAL A 31 19.17 8.83 11.53
CA VAL A 31 20.56 8.97 11.96
C VAL A 31 21.25 10.24 11.41
N ARG A 32 20.49 11.08 10.70
CA ARG A 32 20.99 12.32 10.07
C ARG A 32 22.21 12.07 9.18
N ALA A 33 22.09 11.07 8.31
CA ALA A 33 23.12 10.77 7.33
C ALA A 33 23.26 11.93 6.32
N ARG A 34 24.49 12.25 5.96
CA ARG A 34 24.81 13.34 5.00
C ARG A 34 24.65 12.92 3.55
N ASP A 35 24.64 11.60 3.29
CA ASP A 35 24.49 11.01 1.98
C ASP A 35 23.83 9.64 2.10
N ILE A 36 23.29 9.12 0.98
CA ILE A 36 22.81 7.75 0.85
C ILE A 36 23.82 6.97 0.02
N THR A 37 24.74 6.33 0.71
CA THR A 37 25.87 5.63 0.10
C THR A 37 25.49 4.33 -0.59
N GLN A 38 26.40 3.77 -1.37
CA GLN A 38 26.19 2.46 -1.99
C GLN A 38 26.09 1.34 -0.95
N ASN A 39 26.83 1.44 0.17
CA ASN A 39 26.74 0.46 1.26
C ASN A 39 25.37 0.49 1.93
N MET A 40 24.78 1.66 2.17
CA MET A 40 23.42 1.81 2.68
C MET A 40 22.38 1.15 1.74
N LYS A 41 22.49 1.36 0.42
CA LYS A 41 21.62 0.71 -0.58
C LYS A 41 21.79 -0.80 -0.58
N MET A 42 23.03 -1.29 -0.45
CA MET A 42 23.30 -2.72 -0.34
C MET A 42 22.79 -3.32 0.97
N ALA A 43 22.85 -2.57 2.07
CA ALA A 43 22.26 -2.99 3.36
C ALA A 43 20.74 -3.14 3.24
N ALA A 44 20.06 -2.19 2.59
CA ALA A 44 18.63 -2.29 2.28
C ALA A 44 18.31 -3.54 1.47
N THR A 45 19.03 -3.77 0.38
CA THR A 45 18.84 -4.95 -0.49
C THR A 45 19.03 -6.27 0.27
N ARG A 46 20.10 -6.37 1.08
CA ARG A 46 20.37 -7.57 1.88
C ARG A 46 19.31 -7.80 2.95
N SER A 47 18.81 -6.74 3.55
CA SER A 47 17.75 -6.77 4.54
C SER A 47 16.43 -7.29 3.94
N LEU A 48 16.04 -6.83 2.75
CA LEU A 48 14.89 -7.34 2.02
C LEU A 48 15.04 -8.83 1.65
N ALA A 49 16.23 -9.22 1.17
CA ALA A 49 16.52 -10.61 0.86
C ALA A 49 16.50 -11.53 2.09
N ALA A 50 16.88 -11.03 3.26
CA ALA A 50 16.79 -11.75 4.52
C ALA A 50 15.34 -11.86 4.98
N LEU A 51 14.57 -10.76 4.95
CA LEU A 51 13.16 -10.74 5.31
C LEU A 51 12.31 -11.69 4.44
N ALA A 52 12.63 -11.84 3.16
CA ALA A 52 11.93 -12.78 2.28
C ALA A 52 12.03 -14.24 2.73
N LYS A 53 13.04 -14.59 3.53
CA LYS A 53 13.26 -15.95 4.07
C LYS A 53 12.51 -16.19 5.38
N GLU A 54 12.00 -15.14 6.00
CA GLU A 54 11.22 -15.26 7.23
C GLU A 54 9.80 -15.77 6.94
N PRO A 55 9.16 -16.49 7.86
CA PRO A 55 7.77 -16.91 7.69
C PRO A 55 6.86 -15.72 7.36
N VAL A 56 6.01 -15.90 6.37
CA VAL A 56 5.09 -14.84 5.94
C VAL A 56 3.91 -14.75 6.91
N PRO A 57 3.64 -13.58 7.51
CA PRO A 57 2.51 -13.43 8.44
C PRO A 57 1.14 -13.57 7.75
N ASP A 58 0.15 -14.07 8.47
CA ASP A 58 -1.20 -14.31 7.96
C ASP A 58 -1.87 -13.07 7.36
N TYR A 59 -1.58 -11.87 7.88
CA TYR A 59 -2.16 -10.64 7.34
C TYR A 59 -1.67 -10.33 5.91
N ILE A 60 -0.51 -10.84 5.51
CA ILE A 60 0.00 -10.75 4.14
C ILE A 60 -0.76 -11.74 3.26
N SER A 61 -0.85 -13.00 3.67
CA SER A 61 -1.60 -14.02 2.94
C SER A 61 -3.04 -13.60 2.70
N THR A 62 -3.70 -13.04 3.71
CA THR A 62 -5.07 -12.51 3.60
C THR A 62 -5.17 -11.36 2.59
N ALA A 63 -4.16 -10.47 2.54
CA ALA A 63 -4.16 -9.36 1.58
C ALA A 63 -3.93 -9.80 0.12
N TYR A 64 -3.50 -11.05 -0.09
CA TYR A 64 -3.27 -11.66 -1.40
C TYR A 64 -4.11 -12.93 -1.61
N ASP A 65 -5.42 -12.83 -1.36
CA ASP A 65 -6.43 -13.87 -1.62
C ASP A 65 -6.17 -15.21 -0.90
N GLY A 66 -5.53 -15.18 0.27
CA GLY A 66 -5.23 -16.38 1.06
C GLY A 66 -4.11 -17.25 0.48
N ALA A 67 -3.32 -16.73 -0.46
CA ALA A 67 -2.24 -17.48 -1.07
C ALA A 67 -1.19 -17.90 -0.03
N THR A 68 -0.82 -19.17 -0.02
CA THR A 68 0.33 -19.65 0.76
C THR A 68 1.60 -19.09 0.14
N MET A 69 2.37 -18.32 0.93
CA MET A 69 3.62 -17.71 0.51
C MET A 69 4.76 -18.24 1.33
N GLU A 70 5.71 -18.85 0.66
CA GLU A 70 6.95 -19.37 1.26
C GLU A 70 8.13 -18.94 0.41
N TYR A 71 9.29 -18.77 1.04
CA TYR A 71 10.51 -18.46 0.32
C TYR A 71 10.80 -19.50 -0.78
N GLY A 72 10.94 -19.03 -2.00
CA GLY A 72 11.13 -19.89 -3.17
C GLY A 72 11.10 -19.11 -4.48
N PRO A 73 11.09 -19.77 -5.64
CA PRO A 73 11.14 -19.11 -6.95
C PRO A 73 10.07 -18.05 -7.20
N GLU A 74 8.92 -18.17 -6.52
CA GLU A 74 7.79 -17.23 -6.63
C GLU A 74 7.72 -16.22 -5.47
N TYR A 75 8.61 -16.32 -4.48
CA TYR A 75 8.68 -15.41 -3.34
C TYR A 75 10.12 -15.18 -2.90
N ILE A 76 10.87 -14.38 -3.65
CA ILE A 76 12.23 -13.93 -3.32
C ILE A 76 12.26 -12.45 -2.89
N ILE A 77 11.14 -11.75 -3.03
CA ILE A 77 10.97 -10.35 -2.67
C ILE A 77 9.75 -10.24 -1.74
N PRO A 78 9.86 -9.57 -0.58
CA PRO A 78 8.73 -9.33 0.31
C PRO A 78 7.61 -8.56 -0.41
N LYS A 79 6.37 -8.79 -0.02
CA LYS A 79 5.23 -8.08 -0.61
C LYS A 79 5.19 -6.62 -0.11
N PRO A 80 4.71 -5.67 -0.95
CA PRO A 80 4.64 -4.25 -0.60
C PRO A 80 3.87 -3.92 0.69
N PHE A 81 2.93 -4.77 1.09
CA PHE A 81 2.15 -4.59 2.33
C PHE A 81 2.79 -5.23 3.56
N ASP A 82 3.99 -5.80 3.43
CA ASP A 82 4.71 -6.36 4.58
C ASP A 82 5.27 -5.24 5.46
N ARG A 83 4.64 -5.08 6.61
CA ARG A 83 4.98 -4.03 7.58
C ARG A 83 6.38 -4.17 8.16
N ARG A 84 6.91 -5.38 8.15
CA ARG A 84 8.26 -5.67 8.65
C ARG A 84 9.33 -4.99 7.83
N VAL A 85 9.04 -4.68 6.55
CA VAL A 85 9.98 -3.99 5.64
C VAL A 85 10.49 -2.69 6.25
N LEU A 86 9.59 -1.86 6.86
CA LEU A 86 10.00 -0.64 7.56
C LEU A 86 11.10 -0.91 8.60
N ILE A 87 10.86 -1.89 9.47
CA ILE A 87 11.75 -2.17 10.60
C ILE A 87 13.07 -2.74 10.11
N TRP A 88 12.99 -3.71 9.20
CA TRP A 88 14.17 -4.39 8.68
C TRP A 88 15.06 -3.48 7.85
N GLU A 89 14.48 -2.79 6.90
CA GLU A 89 15.22 -1.98 5.94
C GLU A 89 15.75 -0.69 6.56
N ALA A 90 14.89 0.08 7.25
CA ALA A 90 15.34 1.33 7.87
C ALA A 90 16.43 1.07 8.93
N SER A 91 16.32 -0.01 9.72
CA SER A 91 17.34 -0.33 10.70
C SER A 91 18.69 -0.75 10.07
N ALA A 92 18.65 -1.51 8.98
CA ALA A 92 19.86 -1.90 8.25
C ALA A 92 20.56 -0.70 7.61
N VAL A 93 19.78 0.22 7.02
CA VAL A 93 20.30 1.45 6.42
C VAL A 93 20.89 2.38 7.47
N ALA A 94 20.21 2.57 8.61
CA ALA A 94 20.71 3.41 9.72
C ALA A 94 22.03 2.85 10.27
N GLN A 95 22.08 1.55 10.50
CA GLN A 95 23.30 0.89 10.96
C GLN A 95 24.45 1.08 9.98
N ALA A 96 24.22 0.83 8.68
CA ALA A 96 25.26 1.02 7.65
C ALA A 96 25.76 2.47 7.59
N ALA A 97 24.88 3.46 7.74
CA ALA A 97 25.26 4.87 7.77
C ALA A 97 26.14 5.21 8.97
N VAL A 98 25.88 4.65 10.13
CA VAL A 98 26.67 4.84 11.35
C VAL A 98 28.04 4.15 11.22
N GLU A 99 28.07 2.90 10.77
CA GLU A 99 29.30 2.11 10.58
C GLU A 99 30.24 2.78 9.54
N GLU A 100 29.67 3.41 8.52
CA GLU A 100 30.44 4.10 7.46
C GLU A 100 30.85 5.54 7.85
N GLY A 101 30.39 6.03 9.00
CA GLY A 101 30.69 7.36 9.50
C GLY A 101 30.05 8.50 8.71
N VAL A 102 29.01 8.23 7.92
CA VAL A 102 28.23 9.26 7.20
C VAL A 102 27.04 9.78 8.01
N ALA A 103 26.66 9.08 9.08
CA ALA A 103 25.67 9.53 10.04
C ALA A 103 26.22 10.65 10.95
N SER A 104 25.31 11.49 11.49
CA SER A 104 25.66 12.45 12.54
C SER A 104 25.70 11.82 13.92
N LEU A 105 25.01 10.68 14.13
CA LEU A 105 25.12 9.87 15.33
C LEU A 105 26.37 9.01 15.28
N THR A 106 27.08 8.93 16.41
CA THR A 106 28.23 8.04 16.55
C THR A 106 27.81 6.60 16.87
N ALA A 107 28.75 5.66 16.77
CA ALA A 107 28.50 4.27 17.12
C ALA A 107 28.15 4.07 18.61
N GLU A 108 28.66 4.94 19.49
CA GLU A 108 28.34 4.92 20.91
C GLU A 108 26.92 5.46 21.20
N GLU A 109 26.42 6.38 20.38
CA GLU A 109 25.11 7.01 20.52
C GLU A 109 23.99 6.18 19.87
N PHE A 110 24.31 5.32 18.89
CA PHE A 110 23.36 4.54 18.15
C PHE A 110 23.21 3.13 18.69
N SER A 111 22.01 2.78 19.12
CA SER A 111 21.64 1.40 19.45
C SER A 111 20.65 0.84 18.44
N LEU A 112 21.08 -0.15 17.68
CA LEU A 112 20.22 -0.83 16.68
C LEU A 112 18.94 -1.41 17.32
N GLN A 113 19.09 -2.01 18.50
CA GLN A 113 17.94 -2.61 19.20
C GLN A 113 16.93 -1.54 19.62
N ALA A 114 17.38 -0.47 20.27
CA ALA A 114 16.51 0.64 20.66
C ALA A 114 15.85 1.32 19.46
N TYR A 115 16.57 1.43 18.36
CA TYR A 115 16.00 1.99 17.13
C TYR A 115 14.91 1.12 16.51
N ARG A 116 15.09 -0.20 16.49
CA ARG A 116 14.05 -1.15 16.07
C ARG A 116 12.80 -1.05 16.93
N GLU A 117 12.96 -1.00 18.24
CA GLU A 117 11.85 -0.85 19.20
C GLU A 117 11.09 0.47 18.97
N ASP A 118 11.80 1.57 18.68
CA ASP A 118 11.17 2.85 18.33
C ASP A 118 10.38 2.78 17.01
N LEU A 119 10.92 2.13 15.98
CA LEU A 119 10.22 1.90 14.72
C LEU A 119 8.95 1.06 14.92
N GLU A 120 9.02 0.00 15.74
CA GLU A 120 7.86 -0.83 16.09
C GLU A 120 6.79 -0.03 16.84
N ALA A 121 7.20 0.79 17.81
CA ALA A 121 6.30 1.66 18.55
C ALA A 121 5.59 2.69 17.65
N ARG A 122 6.32 3.31 16.75
CA ARG A 122 5.75 4.25 15.75
C ARG A 122 4.76 3.55 14.82
N LEU A 123 5.07 2.34 14.38
CA LEU A 123 4.17 1.53 13.57
C LEU A 123 2.88 1.21 14.34
N GLY A 124 2.99 0.79 15.61
CA GLY A 124 1.85 0.53 16.49
C GLY A 124 0.96 1.76 16.71
N MET A 125 1.55 2.94 16.89
CA MET A 125 0.82 4.20 17.03
C MET A 125 0.01 4.54 15.76
N THR A 126 0.60 4.40 14.59
CA THR A 126 -0.09 4.60 13.31
C THR A 126 -1.31 3.71 13.19
N TYR A 127 -1.21 2.45 13.62
CA TYR A 127 -2.36 1.53 13.60
C TYR A 127 -3.44 1.90 14.59
N SER A 128 -3.10 2.39 15.77
CA SER A 128 -4.10 2.84 16.73
C SER A 128 -4.90 4.03 16.21
N ILE A 129 -4.23 4.98 15.56
CA ILE A 129 -4.85 6.14 14.92
C ILE A 129 -5.74 5.69 13.74
N MET A 130 -5.22 4.84 12.85
CA MET A 130 -6.00 4.31 11.73
C MET A 130 -7.22 3.52 12.19
N ARG A 131 -7.10 2.71 13.25
CA ARG A 131 -8.22 1.99 13.85
C ARG A 131 -9.29 2.96 14.37
N SER A 132 -8.88 4.06 15.01
CA SER A 132 -9.81 5.11 15.47
C SER A 132 -10.55 5.75 14.30
N ILE A 133 -9.83 6.12 13.23
CA ILE A 133 -10.40 6.70 12.02
C ILE A 133 -11.39 5.73 11.37
N ILE A 134 -11.00 4.46 11.17
CA ILE A 134 -11.86 3.43 10.60
C ILE A 134 -13.14 3.26 11.43
N ASN A 135 -13.04 3.24 12.76
CA ASN A 135 -14.22 3.14 13.63
C ASN A 135 -15.15 4.35 13.51
N GLN A 136 -14.61 5.56 13.32
CA GLN A 136 -15.41 6.75 13.07
C GLN A 136 -16.10 6.70 11.71
N VAL A 137 -15.38 6.25 10.67
CA VAL A 137 -15.92 6.14 9.30
C VAL A 137 -17.04 5.10 9.23
N ARG A 138 -16.88 3.95 9.89
CA ARG A 138 -17.92 2.90 9.98
C ARG A 138 -19.24 3.44 10.53
N ARG A 139 -19.19 4.33 11.54
CA ARG A 139 -20.41 4.97 12.10
C ARG A 139 -21.10 5.90 11.12
N ARG A 140 -20.37 6.49 10.18
CA ARG A 140 -20.91 7.45 9.20
C ARG A 140 -21.51 6.79 7.99
N ASN A 141 -21.11 5.56 7.67
CA ASN A 141 -21.59 4.73 6.55
C ASN A 141 -21.80 5.53 5.25
N LYS A 142 -20.77 6.26 4.82
CA LYS A 142 -20.82 7.15 3.65
C LYS A 142 -20.83 6.37 2.34
N ARG A 143 -21.47 6.96 1.33
CA ARG A 143 -21.40 6.49 -0.05
C ARG A 143 -20.11 7.00 -0.70
N ILE A 144 -19.39 6.12 -1.39
CA ILE A 144 -18.15 6.46 -2.11
C ILE A 144 -18.34 6.07 -3.58
N VAL A 145 -18.06 7.02 -4.47
CA VAL A 145 -18.13 6.81 -5.92
C VAL A 145 -16.78 6.35 -6.45
N PHE A 146 -16.79 5.28 -7.21
CA PHE A 146 -15.62 4.72 -7.89
C PHE A 146 -15.79 4.94 -9.40
N PRO A 147 -15.03 5.85 -10.03
CA PRO A 147 -15.25 6.24 -11.43
C PRO A 147 -14.90 5.14 -12.43
N GLU A 148 -14.03 4.19 -12.09
CA GLU A 148 -13.63 3.06 -12.94
C GLU A 148 -14.22 1.77 -12.37
N GLY A 149 -15.54 1.72 -12.20
CA GLY A 149 -16.25 0.61 -11.58
C GLY A 149 -16.14 -0.72 -12.34
N ASP A 150 -15.77 -0.69 -13.62
CA ASP A 150 -15.50 -1.85 -14.46
C ASP A 150 -14.01 -2.28 -14.47
N ASN A 151 -13.24 -1.83 -13.49
CA ASN A 151 -11.85 -2.26 -13.28
C ASN A 151 -11.80 -3.29 -12.15
N GLU A 152 -11.16 -4.43 -12.40
CA GLU A 152 -11.02 -5.52 -11.45
C GLU A 152 -10.45 -5.07 -10.08
N LYS A 153 -9.40 -4.23 -10.10
CA LYS A 153 -8.77 -3.72 -8.88
C LYS A 153 -9.72 -2.83 -8.06
N VAL A 154 -10.56 -2.06 -8.75
CA VAL A 154 -11.58 -1.21 -8.12
C VAL A 154 -12.67 -2.05 -7.47
N ILE A 155 -13.14 -3.10 -8.16
CA ILE A 155 -14.12 -4.04 -7.60
C ILE A 155 -13.56 -4.73 -6.35
N ARG A 156 -12.33 -5.23 -6.38
CA ARG A 156 -11.67 -5.83 -5.21
C ARG A 156 -11.55 -4.84 -4.04
N ALA A 157 -11.16 -3.61 -4.33
CA ALA A 157 -11.07 -2.56 -3.30
C ALA A 157 -12.46 -2.24 -2.71
N ALA A 158 -13.49 -2.14 -3.54
CA ALA A 158 -14.86 -1.93 -3.08
C ALA A 158 -15.34 -3.08 -2.19
N ALA A 159 -15.09 -4.33 -2.59
CA ALA A 159 -15.42 -5.52 -1.80
C ALA A 159 -14.79 -5.47 -0.40
N GLN A 160 -13.50 -5.17 -0.30
CA GLN A 160 -12.80 -5.03 0.98
C GLN A 160 -13.38 -3.91 1.86
N LEU A 161 -13.73 -2.78 1.26
CA LEU A 161 -14.32 -1.66 2.01
C LEU A 161 -15.73 -1.98 2.52
N VAL A 162 -16.52 -2.75 1.77
CA VAL A 162 -17.85 -3.24 2.21
C VAL A 162 -17.70 -4.27 3.32
N GLU A 163 -16.83 -5.26 3.17
CA GLU A 163 -16.53 -6.26 4.19
C GLU A 163 -16.11 -5.61 5.51
N GLN A 164 -15.26 -4.59 5.43
CA GLN A 164 -14.83 -3.81 6.59
C GLN A 164 -15.89 -2.81 7.09
N LYS A 165 -17.05 -2.70 6.45
CA LYS A 165 -18.15 -1.77 6.77
C LYS A 165 -17.71 -0.29 6.76
N ILE A 166 -16.82 0.06 5.83
CA ILE A 166 -16.26 1.41 5.72
C ILE A 166 -17.17 2.32 4.88
N CYS A 167 -17.73 1.81 3.78
CA CYS A 167 -18.57 2.61 2.90
C CYS A 167 -19.62 1.76 2.16
N LYS A 168 -20.57 2.47 1.51
CA LYS A 168 -21.44 1.92 0.48
C LYS A 168 -20.89 2.32 -0.89
N PRO A 169 -20.39 1.38 -1.71
CA PRO A 169 -19.79 1.72 -2.99
C PRO A 169 -20.84 2.08 -4.04
N ILE A 170 -20.49 3.05 -4.88
CA ILE A 170 -21.18 3.39 -6.12
C ILE A 170 -20.19 3.18 -7.24
N LEU A 171 -20.41 2.17 -8.07
CA LEU A 171 -19.53 1.84 -9.19
C LEU A 171 -20.04 2.55 -10.45
N LEU A 172 -19.17 3.33 -11.11
CA LEU A 172 -19.50 3.96 -12.38
C LEU A 172 -18.90 3.16 -13.53
N GLY A 173 -19.74 2.79 -14.49
CA GLY A 173 -19.34 2.06 -15.69
C GLY A 173 -20.49 1.33 -16.33
N PRO A 174 -20.24 0.56 -17.43
CA PRO A 174 -21.27 -0.25 -18.08
C PRO A 174 -21.83 -1.31 -17.13
N VAL A 175 -23.11 -1.19 -16.79
CA VAL A 175 -23.78 -2.02 -15.75
C VAL A 175 -23.61 -3.51 -16.02
N ASP A 176 -23.86 -3.95 -17.26
CA ASP A 176 -23.75 -5.36 -17.66
C ASP A 176 -22.32 -5.89 -17.55
N ARG A 177 -21.32 -5.02 -17.76
CA ARG A 177 -19.91 -5.42 -17.64
C ARG A 177 -19.52 -5.59 -16.17
N ILE A 178 -19.94 -4.65 -15.33
CA ILE A 178 -19.68 -4.73 -13.88
C ILE A 178 -20.33 -5.96 -13.30
N ALA A 179 -21.61 -6.24 -13.65
CA ALA A 179 -22.31 -7.42 -13.17
C ALA A 179 -21.61 -8.74 -13.55
N ARG A 180 -21.17 -8.87 -14.82
CA ARG A 180 -20.40 -10.04 -15.26
C ARG A 180 -19.08 -10.19 -14.51
N MET A 181 -18.34 -9.10 -14.31
CA MET A 181 -17.09 -9.13 -13.58
C MET A 181 -17.29 -9.53 -12.11
N MET A 182 -18.38 -9.08 -11.48
CA MET A 182 -18.74 -9.50 -10.11
C MET A 182 -18.98 -11.00 -10.03
N GLU A 183 -19.70 -11.58 -11.02
CA GLU A 183 -19.94 -13.04 -11.12
C GLU A 183 -18.63 -13.80 -11.36
N GLU A 184 -17.80 -13.38 -12.32
CA GLU A 184 -16.52 -14.02 -12.65
C GLU A 184 -15.54 -14.02 -11.47
N MET A 185 -15.58 -12.94 -10.67
CA MET A 185 -14.71 -12.78 -9.49
C MET A 185 -15.32 -13.39 -8.22
N HIS A 186 -16.53 -13.96 -8.29
CA HIS A 186 -17.27 -14.53 -7.16
C HIS A 186 -17.48 -13.55 -6.00
N PHE A 187 -17.69 -12.25 -6.30
CA PHE A 187 -18.03 -11.26 -5.31
C PHE A 187 -19.55 -11.12 -5.18
N ASP A 188 -20.04 -11.16 -3.93
CA ASP A 188 -21.45 -10.91 -3.56
C ASP A 188 -21.47 -9.86 -2.44
N PHE A 189 -21.62 -8.58 -2.84
CA PHE A 189 -21.79 -7.47 -1.90
C PHE A 189 -22.77 -6.43 -2.44
N GLU A 190 -23.38 -5.65 -1.55
CA GLU A 190 -24.32 -4.60 -1.90
C GLU A 190 -23.59 -3.40 -2.52
N TYR A 191 -23.96 -3.01 -3.73
CA TYR A 191 -23.42 -1.84 -4.43
C TYR A 191 -24.49 -1.13 -5.26
N GLU A 192 -24.29 0.16 -5.52
CA GLU A 192 -25.05 0.90 -6.55
C GLU A 192 -24.19 0.96 -7.82
N CYS A 193 -24.81 0.88 -8.98
CA CYS A 193 -24.11 0.97 -10.25
C CYS A 193 -24.81 1.95 -11.20
N TYR A 194 -24.03 2.79 -11.87
CA TYR A 194 -24.55 3.75 -12.84
C TYR A 194 -23.62 3.84 -14.06
N ASP A 195 -24.20 3.80 -15.27
CA ASP A 195 -23.44 4.08 -16.48
C ASP A 195 -23.46 5.60 -16.76
N PRO A 196 -22.30 6.29 -16.63
CA PRO A 196 -22.20 7.73 -16.86
C PRO A 196 -22.56 8.16 -18.28
N ARG A 197 -22.62 7.21 -19.25
CA ARG A 197 -22.96 7.52 -20.65
C ARG A 197 -24.45 7.69 -20.86
N SER A 198 -25.26 6.95 -20.07
CA SER A 198 -26.72 6.92 -20.18
C SER A 198 -27.45 7.61 -19.02
N ASP A 199 -26.77 7.92 -17.92
CA ASP A 199 -27.37 8.52 -16.72
C ASP A 199 -27.76 9.99 -16.95
N GLU A 200 -29.02 10.31 -16.70
CA GLU A 200 -29.55 11.67 -16.89
C GLU A 200 -28.90 12.73 -15.99
N ARG A 201 -28.38 12.34 -14.84
CA ARG A 201 -27.68 13.24 -13.90
C ARG A 201 -26.41 13.83 -14.47
N ARG A 202 -25.82 13.21 -15.51
CA ARG A 202 -24.65 13.74 -16.23
C ARG A 202 -24.85 15.17 -16.73
N LYS A 203 -26.03 15.49 -17.26
CA LYS A 203 -26.33 16.82 -17.81
C LYS A 203 -26.29 17.91 -16.75
N GLY A 204 -26.86 17.63 -15.56
CA GLY A 204 -26.83 18.55 -14.42
C GLY A 204 -25.43 18.78 -13.87
N CYS A 205 -24.60 17.72 -13.80
CA CYS A 205 -23.23 17.81 -13.31
C CYS A 205 -22.30 18.62 -14.24
N LEU A 206 -22.47 18.50 -15.56
CA LEU A 206 -21.72 19.27 -16.55
C LEU A 206 -22.08 20.76 -16.53
N LEU A 207 -23.36 21.09 -16.35
CA LEU A 207 -23.83 22.48 -16.20
C LEU A 207 -23.22 23.15 -14.95
N TYR A 208 -23.24 22.47 -13.82
CA TYR A 208 -22.69 23.01 -12.57
C TYR A 208 -21.17 23.24 -12.65
N THR A 209 -20.41 22.37 -13.32
CA THR A 209 -18.96 22.54 -13.47
C THR A 209 -18.58 23.61 -14.50
N SER A 210 -19.39 23.85 -15.53
CA SER A 210 -19.18 24.94 -16.48
C SER A 210 -19.47 26.30 -15.84
N ASP A 211 -20.56 26.44 -15.09
CA ASP A 211 -20.89 27.68 -14.38
C ASP A 211 -19.84 28.07 -13.34
N ALA A 212 -19.26 27.08 -12.61
CA ALA A 212 -18.16 27.31 -11.67
C ALA A 212 -16.83 27.71 -12.34
N ALA A 213 -16.64 27.42 -13.62
CA ALA A 213 -15.47 27.85 -14.38
C ALA A 213 -15.61 29.29 -14.90
N ASP A 214 -16.83 29.72 -15.26
CA ASP A 214 -17.14 31.06 -15.76
C ASP A 214 -17.07 32.12 -14.64
N ASP A 215 -17.43 31.79 -13.42
CA ASP A 215 -17.33 32.69 -12.25
C ASP A 215 -15.88 33.07 -11.85
N LYS A 216 -14.87 32.38 -12.39
CA LYS A 216 -13.45 32.69 -12.12
C LYS A 216 -12.80 33.57 -13.19
N CYS A 217 -13.51 33.93 -14.25
CA CYS A 217 -13.02 34.73 -15.38
C CYS A 217 -13.61 36.13 -15.45
N SER A 218 -14.33 36.63 -14.43
CA SER A 218 -14.85 37.98 -14.32
C SER A 218 -14.16 38.83 -13.27
#